data_f4f97e1b02621b9f42683ac0b72fde42
#
_entry.id   f4f97e1b02621b9f42683ac0b72fde42
#
_cell.length_a   1.000
_cell.length_b   1.000
_cell.length_c   1.000
_cell.angle_alpha   90.00
_cell.angle_beta   90.00
_cell.angle_gamma   90.00
#
_symmetry.space_group_name_H-M   'P 1'
#
loop_
_entity.id
_entity.type
_entity.pdbx_description
1 polymer ?
#
loop_
_entity_poly.entity_id
_entity_poly.type
_entity_poly.pdbx_seq_one_letter_code
_entity_poly.pdbx_strand_id
1 'polypeptide(L)'
;MTTLPQTREDITRLIPHQGRMCLWQRVVEADARRIVVQAFDHGDAGHPLRHRDRLHAVHLAEYGAQAMAVHGGLRGRDAGLAPRPGLLVALRGVVLHRDRIDDLDGPLDGEAEVLVDSETGAQYAFVIRHCGATIAEGRAAVIHPPA
;
A
#
# COMPACT_ATOMS: atom_id res chain seq x y z
N MET A 1 15.37 11.58 14.56
CA MET A 1 14.33 11.63 13.49
C MET A 1 14.50 10.42 12.57
N THR A 2 13.45 9.66 12.42
CA THR A 2 13.51 8.45 11.60
C THR A 2 13.37 8.80 10.11
N THR A 3 14.24 8.27 9.27
CA THR A 3 14.22 8.51 7.84
C THR A 3 13.07 7.76 7.17
N LEU A 4 12.41 8.39 6.21
CA LEU A 4 11.38 7.71 5.41
C LEU A 4 12.04 6.75 4.43
N PRO A 5 11.44 5.55 4.22
CA PRO A 5 11.94 4.60 3.24
C PRO A 5 11.96 5.18 1.82
N GLN A 6 13.09 5.05 1.13
CA GLN A 6 13.28 5.57 -0.22
C GLN A 6 13.44 4.47 -1.27
N THR A 7 13.48 3.20 -0.83
CA THR A 7 13.64 2.05 -1.72
C THR A 7 12.67 0.95 -1.34
N ARG A 8 12.41 0.03 -2.29
CA ARG A 8 11.62 -1.17 -2.01
C ARG A 8 12.22 -1.96 -0.84
N GLU A 9 13.54 -2.12 -0.80
CA GLU A 9 14.20 -2.87 0.26
C GLU A 9 13.93 -2.29 1.64
N ASP A 10 13.93 -0.98 1.76
CA ASP A 10 13.60 -0.31 3.02
C ASP A 10 12.15 -0.60 3.43
N ILE A 11 11.23 -0.61 2.47
CA ILE A 11 9.82 -0.91 2.74
C ILE A 11 9.63 -2.38 3.14
N THR A 12 10.37 -3.31 2.53
CA THR A 12 10.25 -4.74 2.87
C THR A 12 10.60 -5.05 4.33
N ARG A 13 11.34 -4.17 5.00
CA ARG A 13 11.65 -4.30 6.42
C ARG A 13 10.46 -3.97 7.32
N LEU A 14 9.43 -3.36 6.77
CA LEU A 14 8.27 -2.87 7.53
C LEU A 14 7.03 -3.74 7.33
N ILE A 15 6.99 -4.55 6.27
CA ILE A 15 5.81 -5.32 5.89
C ILE A 15 6.21 -6.79 5.64
N PRO A 16 5.25 -7.73 5.67
CA PRO A 16 5.56 -9.14 5.40
C PRO A 16 5.85 -9.44 3.93
N HIS A 17 5.40 -8.60 3.01
CA HIS A 17 5.60 -8.79 1.57
C HIS A 17 7.08 -8.61 1.21
N GLN A 18 7.62 -9.53 0.42
CA GLN A 18 9.05 -9.54 0.09
C GLN A 18 9.27 -9.49 -1.42
N GLY A 19 10.45 -9.02 -1.82
CA GLY A 19 10.83 -8.93 -3.22
C GLY A 19 9.84 -8.07 -4.02
N ARG A 20 9.53 -8.51 -5.22
CA ARG A 20 8.63 -7.78 -6.13
C ARG A 20 7.16 -7.80 -5.71
N MET A 21 6.78 -8.66 -4.76
CA MET A 21 5.44 -8.62 -4.15
C MET A 21 5.27 -7.46 -3.18
N CYS A 22 6.34 -6.77 -2.81
CA CYS A 22 6.28 -5.47 -2.17
C CYS A 22 6.03 -4.44 -3.28
N LEU A 23 4.81 -3.94 -3.39
CA LEU A 23 4.37 -3.17 -4.54
C LEU A 23 4.81 -1.71 -4.53
N TRP A 24 5.08 -1.14 -3.38
CA TRP A 24 5.51 0.24 -3.24
C TRP A 24 7.04 0.34 -3.15
N GLN A 25 7.60 1.40 -3.71
CA GLN A 25 9.05 1.59 -3.74
C GLN A 25 9.54 2.72 -2.86
N ARG A 26 8.66 3.65 -2.49
CA ARG A 26 9.09 4.85 -1.78
C ARG A 26 7.97 5.41 -0.92
N VAL A 27 8.33 5.92 0.27
CA VAL A 27 7.43 6.71 1.10
C VAL A 27 7.75 8.18 0.90
N VAL A 28 6.77 8.96 0.45
CA VAL A 28 6.91 10.39 0.18
C VAL A 28 6.73 11.21 1.46
N GLU A 29 5.68 10.90 2.22
CA GLU A 29 5.42 11.50 3.50
C GLU A 29 4.59 10.56 4.37
N ALA A 30 4.69 10.73 5.69
CA ALA A 30 3.93 9.94 6.63
C ALA A 30 3.79 10.70 7.96
N ASP A 31 2.63 10.55 8.58
CA ASP A 31 2.39 11.02 9.95
C ASP A 31 1.57 9.96 10.70
N ALA A 32 1.06 10.30 11.89
CA ALA A 32 0.33 9.34 12.72
C ALA A 32 -0.97 8.86 12.06
N ARG A 33 -1.54 9.61 11.12
CA ARG A 33 -2.85 9.33 10.53
C ARG A 33 -2.83 8.92 9.06
N ARG A 34 -1.78 9.28 8.30
CA ARG A 34 -1.77 9.04 6.86
C ARG A 34 -0.36 8.79 6.34
N ILE A 35 -0.31 8.19 5.18
CA ILE A 35 0.93 7.94 4.46
C ILE A 35 0.69 8.22 2.97
N VAL A 36 1.73 8.73 2.30
CA VAL A 36 1.77 8.84 0.85
C VAL A 36 2.96 8.04 0.34
N VAL A 37 2.70 7.16 -0.61
CA VAL A 37 3.69 6.22 -1.18
C VAL A 37 3.70 6.33 -2.70
N GLN A 38 4.81 5.90 -3.31
CA GLN A 38 4.95 5.88 -4.77
C GLN A 38 5.43 4.53 -5.27
N ALA A 39 4.95 4.16 -6.45
CA ALA A 39 5.37 2.97 -7.17
C ALA A 39 5.72 3.33 -8.62
N PHE A 40 6.75 2.68 -9.16
CA PHE A 40 7.30 3.01 -10.47
C PHE A 40 7.33 1.83 -11.43
N ASP A 41 7.02 0.61 -10.99
CA ASP A 41 7.23 -0.61 -11.76
C ASP A 41 5.95 -1.27 -12.27
N HIS A 42 4.82 -0.59 -12.21
CA HIS A 42 3.55 -1.14 -12.68
C HIS A 42 3.52 -1.43 -14.20
N GLY A 43 4.38 -0.77 -14.96
CA GLY A 43 4.55 -1.03 -16.40
C GLY A 43 5.60 -2.09 -16.73
N ASP A 44 6.28 -2.64 -15.74
CA ASP A 44 7.36 -3.60 -15.94
C ASP A 44 6.80 -4.97 -16.36
N ALA A 45 7.34 -5.53 -17.45
CA ALA A 45 6.93 -6.83 -17.96
C ALA A 45 7.12 -7.96 -16.94
N GLY A 46 8.06 -7.80 -16.00
CA GLY A 46 8.32 -8.77 -14.93
C GLY A 46 7.49 -8.59 -13.67
N HIS A 47 6.49 -7.70 -13.68
CA HIS A 47 5.64 -7.48 -12.51
C HIS A 47 4.92 -8.78 -12.10
N PRO A 48 4.96 -9.18 -10.80
CA PRO A 48 4.46 -10.50 -10.38
C PRO A 48 2.95 -10.68 -10.55
N LEU A 49 2.17 -9.60 -10.58
CA LEU A 49 0.71 -9.66 -10.73
C LEU A 49 0.26 -9.49 -12.18
N ARG A 50 1.22 -9.37 -13.10
CA ARG A 50 0.91 -9.23 -14.51
C ARG A 50 0.39 -10.55 -15.09
N HIS A 51 -0.65 -10.47 -15.89
CA HIS A 51 -1.27 -11.62 -16.53
C HIS A 51 -1.62 -11.27 -17.98
N ARG A 52 -1.19 -12.11 -18.93
CA ARG A 52 -1.43 -11.92 -20.38
C ARG A 52 -1.01 -10.51 -20.84
N ASP A 53 0.20 -10.09 -20.44
CA ASP A 53 0.79 -8.80 -20.77
C ASP A 53 0.02 -7.58 -20.24
N ARG A 54 -0.84 -7.79 -19.23
CA ARG A 54 -1.61 -6.72 -18.60
C ARG A 54 -1.53 -6.80 -17.10
N LEU A 55 -1.52 -5.64 -16.48
CA LEU A 55 -1.73 -5.52 -15.04
C LEU A 55 -3.11 -4.91 -14.83
N HIS A 56 -4.07 -5.75 -14.43
CA HIS A 56 -5.45 -5.32 -14.23
C HIS A 56 -5.57 -4.35 -13.05
N ALA A 57 -6.44 -3.37 -13.19
CA ALA A 57 -6.69 -2.37 -12.15
C ALA A 57 -7.23 -2.98 -10.84
N VAL A 58 -7.78 -4.18 -10.88
CA VAL A 58 -8.24 -4.88 -9.67
C VAL A 58 -7.11 -5.04 -8.64
N HIS A 59 -5.86 -5.13 -9.09
CA HIS A 59 -4.71 -5.23 -8.19
C HIS A 59 -4.43 -3.94 -7.41
N LEU A 60 -5.06 -2.83 -7.78
CA LEU A 60 -4.97 -1.59 -7.01
C LEU A 60 -5.56 -1.74 -5.60
N ALA A 61 -6.44 -2.71 -5.39
CA ALA A 61 -6.90 -3.06 -4.05
C ALA A 61 -5.75 -3.60 -3.18
N GLU A 62 -4.87 -4.42 -3.78
CA GLU A 62 -3.67 -4.91 -3.09
C GLU A 62 -2.68 -3.77 -2.83
N TYR A 63 -2.50 -2.87 -3.78
CA TYR A 63 -1.69 -1.66 -3.58
C TYR A 63 -2.21 -0.85 -2.38
N GLY A 64 -3.52 -0.66 -2.30
CA GLY A 64 -4.14 0.06 -1.19
C GLY A 64 -3.91 -0.62 0.16
N ALA A 65 -4.10 -1.94 0.21
CA ALA A 65 -3.87 -2.71 1.42
C ALA A 65 -2.40 -2.67 1.86
N GLN A 66 -1.46 -2.72 0.91
CA GLN A 66 -0.04 -2.61 1.24
C GLN A 66 0.34 -1.20 1.71
N ALA A 67 -0.25 -0.15 1.16
CA ALA A 67 0.00 1.22 1.65
C ALA A 67 -0.36 1.33 3.13
N MET A 68 -1.48 0.77 3.53
CA MET A 68 -1.88 0.74 4.93
C MET A 68 -0.92 -0.11 5.78
N ALA A 69 -0.43 -1.24 5.24
CA ALA A 69 0.56 -2.06 5.94
C ALA A 69 1.89 -1.31 6.16
N VAL A 70 2.34 -0.54 5.17
CA VAL A 70 3.54 0.29 5.29
C VAL A 70 3.36 1.33 6.40
N HIS A 71 2.20 1.97 6.46
CA HIS A 71 1.90 2.93 7.52
C HIS A 71 1.97 2.29 8.91
N GLY A 72 1.34 1.12 9.07
CA GLY A 72 1.39 0.38 10.32
C GLY A 72 2.83 -0.02 10.71
N GLY A 73 3.61 -0.46 9.74
CA GLY A 73 5.02 -0.81 9.94
C GLY A 73 5.87 0.37 10.38
N LEU A 74 5.67 1.55 9.76
CA LEU A 74 6.37 2.78 10.16
C LEU A 74 6.02 3.21 11.57
N ARG A 75 4.75 3.18 11.93
CA ARG A 75 4.30 3.53 13.28
C ARG A 75 4.88 2.59 14.32
N GLY A 76 4.90 1.29 14.01
CA GLY A 76 5.51 0.28 14.88
C GLY A 76 7.01 0.52 15.06
N ARG A 77 7.73 0.78 13.97
CA ARG A 77 9.16 1.09 14.00
C ARG A 77 9.45 2.32 14.88
N ASP A 78 8.68 3.39 14.69
CA ASP A 78 8.88 4.64 15.44
C ASP A 78 8.56 4.45 16.91
N ALA A 79 7.71 3.49 17.26
CA ALA A 79 7.41 3.12 18.65
C ALA A 79 8.37 2.05 19.20
N GLY A 80 9.38 1.63 18.44
CA GLY A 80 10.33 0.60 18.86
C GLY A 80 9.76 -0.82 18.86
N LEU A 81 8.66 -1.06 18.15
CA LEU A 81 8.00 -2.36 18.10
C LEU A 81 8.42 -3.14 16.85
N ALA A 82 8.47 -4.47 16.98
CA ALA A 82 8.66 -5.36 15.84
C ALA A 82 7.43 -5.30 14.92
N PRO A 83 7.60 -5.57 13.60
CA PRO A 83 6.46 -5.65 12.70
C PRO A 83 5.45 -6.69 13.18
N ARG A 84 4.17 -6.33 13.20
CA ARG A 84 3.08 -7.23 13.56
C ARG A 84 2.43 -7.80 12.30
N PRO A 85 2.12 -9.11 12.28
CA PRO A 85 1.31 -9.64 11.18
C PRO A 85 -0.08 -9.04 11.23
N GLY A 86 -0.62 -8.76 10.04
CA GLY A 86 -1.98 -8.28 9.88
C GLY A 86 -2.69 -9.11 8.83
N LEU A 87 -3.96 -9.44 9.09
CA LEU A 87 -4.79 -10.15 8.14
C LEU A 87 -5.81 -9.19 7.56
N LEU A 88 -5.79 -9.04 6.25
CA LEU A 88 -6.81 -8.27 5.54
C LEU A 88 -8.12 -9.07 5.61
N VAL A 89 -9.13 -8.50 6.24
CA VAL A 89 -10.40 -9.20 6.45
C VAL A 89 -11.56 -8.60 5.67
N ALA A 90 -11.44 -7.38 5.19
CA ALA A 90 -12.49 -6.75 4.40
C ALA A 90 -11.95 -5.67 3.49
N LEU A 91 -12.53 -5.60 2.30
CA LEU A 91 -12.42 -4.46 1.38
C LEU A 91 -13.83 -3.96 1.15
N ARG A 92 -14.04 -2.66 1.22
CA ARG A 92 -15.36 -2.05 1.06
C ARG A 92 -15.30 -0.83 0.17
N GLY A 93 -16.34 -0.65 -0.64
CA GLY A 93 -16.49 0.53 -1.48
C GLY A 93 -15.34 0.70 -2.46
N VAL A 94 -14.75 -0.39 -2.93
CA VAL A 94 -13.67 -0.32 -3.91
C VAL A 94 -14.24 0.11 -5.25
N VAL A 95 -13.72 1.21 -5.76
CA VAL A 95 -14.09 1.74 -7.08
C VAL A 95 -12.83 1.82 -7.92
N LEU A 96 -12.89 1.24 -9.09
CA LEU A 96 -11.81 1.25 -10.07
C LEU A 96 -12.25 2.11 -11.25
N HIS A 97 -11.47 3.14 -11.58
CA HIS A 97 -11.80 4.06 -12.67
C HIS A 97 -11.10 3.71 -13.98
N ARG A 98 -10.37 2.58 -14.00
CA ARG A 98 -9.67 2.05 -15.18
C ARG A 98 -9.73 0.54 -15.17
N ASP A 99 -9.47 -0.08 -16.33
CA ASP A 99 -9.41 -1.54 -16.45
C ASP A 99 -7.99 -2.09 -16.24
N ARG A 100 -6.97 -1.32 -16.62
CA ARG A 100 -5.57 -1.74 -16.55
C ARG A 100 -4.69 -0.56 -16.16
N ILE A 101 -3.48 -0.84 -15.63
CA ILE A 101 -2.54 0.18 -15.18
C ILE A 101 -1.14 0.02 -15.78
N ASP A 102 -0.84 -1.09 -16.44
CA ASP A 102 0.48 -1.34 -17.05
C ASP A 102 0.83 -0.36 -18.18
N ASP A 103 -0.17 0.31 -18.74
CA ASP A 103 -0.02 1.29 -19.82
C ASP A 103 0.09 2.75 -19.31
N LEU A 104 0.15 2.95 -17.99
CA LEU A 104 0.26 4.29 -17.43
C LEU A 104 1.73 4.69 -17.27
N ASP A 105 2.11 5.80 -17.89
CA ASP A 105 3.46 6.35 -17.76
C ASP A 105 3.60 7.14 -16.47
N GLY A 106 4.78 7.05 -15.85
CA GLY A 106 5.07 7.78 -14.62
C GLY A 106 4.57 7.05 -13.38
N PRO A 107 4.81 7.62 -12.20
CA PRO A 107 4.54 6.93 -10.94
C PRO A 107 3.04 6.80 -10.63
N LEU A 108 2.73 5.79 -9.85
CA LEU A 108 1.47 5.70 -9.11
C LEU A 108 1.69 6.35 -7.75
N ASP A 109 0.76 7.17 -7.32
CA ASP A 109 0.75 7.77 -6.00
C ASP A 109 -0.35 7.13 -5.16
N GLY A 110 0.02 6.58 -4.02
CA GLY A 110 -0.93 5.98 -3.09
C GLY A 110 -1.04 6.79 -1.81
N GLU A 111 -2.24 6.84 -1.26
CA GLU A 111 -2.51 7.46 0.03
C GLU A 111 -3.36 6.53 0.85
N ALA A 112 -2.99 6.36 2.12
CA ALA A 112 -3.80 5.62 3.07
C ALA A 112 -3.97 6.47 4.33
N GLU A 113 -5.20 6.53 4.84
CA GLU A 113 -5.55 7.31 6.04
C GLU A 113 -6.28 6.44 7.03
N VAL A 114 -5.87 6.53 8.29
CA VAL A 114 -6.49 5.79 9.39
C VAL A 114 -7.90 6.32 9.65
N LEU A 115 -8.87 5.43 9.65
CA LEU A 115 -10.24 5.72 10.07
C LEU A 115 -10.49 5.24 11.50
N VAL A 116 -10.04 4.03 11.81
CA VAL A 116 -10.15 3.43 13.14
C VAL A 116 -8.86 2.69 13.43
N ASP A 117 -8.34 2.82 14.64
CA ASP A 117 -7.14 2.14 15.07
C ASP A 117 -7.33 1.61 16.48
N SER A 118 -6.99 0.33 16.67
CA SER A 118 -7.06 -0.35 17.96
C SER A 118 -5.96 -1.40 18.07
N GLU A 119 -5.80 -1.99 19.26
CA GLU A 119 -4.83 -3.07 19.46
C GLU A 119 -5.14 -4.32 18.62
N THR A 120 -6.41 -4.54 18.29
CA THR A 120 -6.87 -5.73 17.58
C THR A 120 -6.96 -5.56 16.08
N GLY A 121 -6.91 -4.32 15.59
CA GLY A 121 -7.00 -4.08 14.16
C GLY A 121 -7.11 -2.61 13.79
N ALA A 122 -7.22 -2.36 12.50
CA ALA A 122 -7.33 -1.00 11.98
C ALA A 122 -8.21 -0.97 10.73
N GLN A 123 -8.80 0.18 10.48
CA GLN A 123 -9.51 0.47 9.22
C GLN A 123 -8.89 1.71 8.59
N TYR A 124 -8.69 1.63 7.27
CA TYR A 124 -8.11 2.71 6.49
C TYR A 124 -8.97 3.01 5.27
N ALA A 125 -8.96 4.27 4.85
CA ALA A 125 -9.36 4.64 3.51
C ALA A 125 -8.10 4.76 2.64
N PHE A 126 -8.16 4.30 1.39
CA PHE A 126 -7.05 4.44 0.46
C PHE A 126 -7.51 5.06 -0.85
N VAL A 127 -6.59 5.77 -1.49
CA VAL A 127 -6.76 6.36 -2.82
C VAL A 127 -5.49 6.12 -3.60
N ILE A 128 -5.62 5.66 -4.84
CA ILE A 128 -4.50 5.55 -5.77
C ILE A 128 -4.72 6.54 -6.89
N ARG A 129 -3.68 7.35 -7.17
CA ARG A 129 -3.73 8.39 -8.21
C ARG A 129 -2.64 8.17 -9.23
N HIS A 130 -2.92 8.65 -10.45
CA HIS A 130 -1.95 8.75 -11.52
C HIS A 130 -2.07 10.13 -12.14
N CYS A 131 -0.96 10.88 -12.19
CA CYS A 131 -0.95 12.27 -12.67
C CYS A 131 -2.04 13.13 -12.01
N GLY A 132 -2.25 12.95 -10.71
CA GLY A 132 -3.24 13.68 -9.93
C GLY A 132 -4.68 13.17 -10.04
N ALA A 133 -4.98 12.28 -10.96
CA ALA A 133 -6.33 11.73 -11.14
C ALA A 133 -6.50 10.46 -10.31
N THR A 134 -7.61 10.34 -9.60
CA THR A 134 -7.95 9.14 -8.85
C THR A 134 -8.27 8.00 -9.81
N ILE A 135 -7.53 6.89 -9.71
CA ILE A 135 -7.76 5.69 -10.52
C ILE A 135 -8.36 4.55 -9.73
N ALA A 136 -8.22 4.57 -8.40
CA ALA A 136 -8.88 3.62 -7.51
C ALA A 136 -9.06 4.23 -6.13
N GLU A 137 -10.07 3.77 -5.41
CA GLU A 137 -10.31 4.16 -4.03
C GLU A 137 -11.09 3.07 -3.31
N GLY A 138 -11.02 3.06 -1.98
CA GLY A 138 -11.74 2.09 -1.20
C GLY A 138 -11.39 2.17 0.28
N ARG A 139 -11.93 1.23 1.04
CA ARG A 139 -11.61 1.05 2.45
C ARG A 139 -11.15 -0.37 2.70
N ALA A 140 -10.21 -0.51 3.61
CA ALA A 140 -9.65 -1.80 3.99
C ALA A 140 -9.68 -1.94 5.50
N ALA A 141 -9.96 -3.15 5.98
CA ALA A 141 -9.88 -3.48 7.39
C ALA A 141 -8.90 -4.63 7.59
N VAL A 142 -8.07 -4.51 8.61
CA VAL A 142 -7.10 -5.52 8.98
C VAL A 142 -7.28 -5.88 10.46
N ILE A 143 -7.09 -7.14 10.81
CA ILE A 143 -7.01 -7.57 12.19
C ILE A 143 -5.57 -7.97 12.51
N HIS A 144 -5.18 -7.75 13.76
CA HIS A 144 -3.90 -8.21 14.29
C HIS A 144 -4.16 -9.39 15.21
N PRO A 145 -3.84 -10.63 14.78
CA PRO A 145 -4.05 -11.79 15.63
C PRO A 145 -3.24 -11.67 16.93
N PRO A 146 -3.73 -12.24 18.05
CA PRO A 146 -2.92 -12.28 19.27
C PRO A 146 -1.65 -13.09 19.03
N ALA A 147 -0.59 -12.69 19.73
CA ALA A 147 0.72 -13.32 19.62
C ALA A 147 0.68 -14.76 20.16
#